data_6f13315910900d9996472dc19b5a1c0c
#
_entry.id   6f13315910900d9996472dc19b5a1c0c
#
_cell.length_a   1.000
_cell.length_b   1.000
_cell.length_c   1.000
_cell.angle_alpha   90.00
_cell.angle_beta   90.00
_cell.angle_gamma   90.00
#
_symmetry.space_group_name_H-M   'P 1'
#
loop_
_entity.id
_entity.type
_entity.pdbx_description
1 polymer ?
#
loop_
_entity_poly.entity_id
_entity_poly.type
_entity_poly.pdbx_seq_one_letter_code
_entity_poly.pdbx_strand_id
1 'polypeptide(L)'
;MHSNNTVTRTLSLTAILIFLVVGSAYAQKIQIGSYEFSDGAVFQGELAKGKPNGKGVTHFKNGDRHEGQYLKGMRHGHGVYIFSDGEKYDGDWFQDQQHGVGTYYFINNNR
;
A
#
# COMPACT_ATOMS: atom_id res chain seq x y z
N MET A 1 19.88 21.76 44.60
CA MET A 1 20.61 21.59 43.33
C MET A 1 20.29 20.31 42.63
N HIS A 2 20.40 19.18 43.30
CA HIS A 2 20.13 17.91 42.68
C HIS A 2 18.67 17.75 42.25
N SER A 3 17.72 18.25 43.03
CA SER A 3 16.30 18.15 42.71
C SER A 3 15.95 18.91 41.44
N ASN A 4 16.56 20.07 41.20
CA ASN A 4 16.26 20.83 39.98
C ASN A 4 16.73 20.11 38.71
N ASN A 5 17.93 19.53 38.78
CA ASN A 5 18.46 18.77 37.65
C ASN A 5 17.58 17.53 37.35
N THR A 6 17.13 16.85 38.40
CA THR A 6 16.27 15.70 38.25
C THR A 6 14.94 16.06 37.59
N VAL A 7 14.32 17.14 38.05
CA VAL A 7 13.05 17.61 37.49
C VAL A 7 13.20 17.94 36.00
N THR A 8 14.26 18.65 35.61
CA THR A 8 14.51 19.02 34.23
C THR A 8 14.66 17.79 33.35
N ARG A 9 15.40 16.77 33.80
CA ARG A 9 15.59 15.53 33.05
C ARG A 9 14.28 14.80 32.85
N THR A 10 13.46 14.74 33.91
CA THR A 10 12.17 14.06 33.84
C THR A 10 11.25 14.68 32.80
N LEU A 11 11.18 16.01 32.75
CA LEU A 11 10.37 16.69 31.75
C LEU A 11 10.85 16.43 30.34
N SER A 12 12.17 16.46 30.13
CA SER A 12 12.76 16.17 28.83
C SER A 12 12.43 14.78 28.34
N LEU A 13 12.58 13.78 29.20
CA LEU A 13 12.28 12.40 28.89
C LEU A 13 10.79 12.20 28.58
N THR A 14 9.94 12.85 29.33
CA THR A 14 8.49 12.76 29.10
C THR A 14 8.12 13.28 27.71
N ALA A 15 8.69 14.42 27.33
CA ALA A 15 8.43 14.99 26.00
C ALA A 15 8.89 14.06 24.88
N ILE A 16 10.07 13.47 25.04
CA ILE A 16 10.61 12.52 24.04
C ILE A 16 9.70 11.30 23.94
N LEU A 17 9.24 10.76 25.06
CA LEU A 17 8.36 9.58 25.07
C LEU A 17 7.04 9.87 24.37
N ILE A 18 6.45 11.02 24.59
CA ILE A 18 5.21 11.41 23.92
C ILE A 18 5.40 11.44 22.43
N PHE A 19 6.50 12.03 21.95
CA PHE A 19 6.80 12.10 20.53
C PHE A 19 6.97 10.71 19.94
N LEU A 20 7.68 9.82 20.61
CA LEU A 20 7.89 8.46 20.13
C LEU A 20 6.59 7.67 20.07
N VAL A 21 5.71 7.84 21.04
CA VAL A 21 4.41 7.17 21.06
C VAL A 21 3.56 7.59 19.84
N VAL A 22 3.53 8.88 19.53
CA VAL A 22 2.81 9.38 18.36
C VAL A 22 3.40 8.79 17.08
N GLY A 23 4.72 8.80 16.94
CA GLY A 23 5.38 8.23 15.77
C GLY A 23 5.12 6.74 15.64
N SER A 24 5.15 6.00 16.74
CA SER A 24 4.86 4.56 16.73
C SER A 24 3.42 4.27 16.32
N ALA A 25 2.46 5.07 16.82
CA ALA A 25 1.07 4.90 16.45
C ALA A 25 0.84 5.11 14.95
N TYR A 26 1.53 6.07 14.36
CA TYR A 26 1.49 6.29 12.92
C TYR A 26 2.08 5.11 12.15
N ALA A 27 3.24 4.64 12.56
CA ALA A 27 3.91 3.52 11.91
C ALA A 27 3.10 2.24 12.00
N GLN A 28 2.37 2.03 13.11
CA GLN A 28 1.57 0.83 13.32
C GLN A 28 0.34 0.75 12.41
N LYS A 29 -0.09 1.85 11.81
CA LYS A 29 -1.22 1.85 10.89
C LYS A 29 -0.87 1.26 9.54
N ILE A 30 0.41 1.22 9.18
CA ILE A 30 0.88 0.65 7.92
C ILE A 30 1.63 -0.62 8.23
N GLN A 31 1.12 -1.72 7.71
CA GLN A 31 1.75 -3.03 7.84
C GLN A 31 2.08 -3.55 6.46
N ILE A 32 3.14 -4.31 6.36
CA ILE A 32 3.51 -5.00 5.13
C ILE A 32 3.11 -6.46 5.29
N GLY A 33 2.37 -6.99 4.34
CA GLY A 33 1.93 -8.36 4.42
C GLY A 33 1.15 -8.82 3.22
N SER A 34 0.44 -9.93 3.38
CA SER A 34 -0.34 -10.56 2.33
C SER A 34 -1.82 -10.51 2.68
N TYR A 35 -2.65 -10.46 1.64
CA TYR A 35 -4.09 -10.51 1.78
C TYR A 35 -4.66 -11.36 0.64
N GLU A 36 -5.53 -12.30 0.97
CA GLU A 36 -6.20 -13.12 -0.04
C GLU A 36 -7.61 -12.64 -0.25
N PHE A 37 -7.92 -12.31 -1.51
CA PHE A 37 -9.28 -11.92 -1.90
C PHE A 37 -10.18 -13.14 -2.02
N SER A 38 -11.49 -12.92 -1.99
CA SER A 38 -12.46 -14.01 -2.05
C SER A 38 -12.39 -14.83 -3.33
N ASP A 39 -11.90 -14.25 -4.42
CA ASP A 39 -11.72 -14.94 -5.70
C ASP A 39 -10.39 -15.72 -5.78
N GLY A 40 -9.61 -15.70 -4.70
CA GLY A 40 -8.32 -16.40 -4.64
C GLY A 40 -7.13 -15.58 -5.09
N ALA A 41 -7.32 -14.35 -5.52
CA ALA A 41 -6.19 -13.47 -5.82
C ALA A 41 -5.42 -13.15 -4.52
N VAL A 42 -4.12 -12.94 -4.62
CA VAL A 42 -3.26 -12.69 -3.46
C VAL A 42 -2.55 -11.36 -3.64
N PHE A 43 -2.75 -10.48 -2.68
CA PHE A 43 -2.06 -9.19 -2.60
C PHE A 43 -0.85 -9.30 -1.68
N GLN A 44 0.23 -8.64 -2.07
CA GLN A 44 1.41 -8.46 -1.24
C GLN A 44 1.80 -7.00 -1.26
N GLY A 45 1.91 -6.40 -0.08
CA GLY A 45 2.26 -4.99 0.01
C GLY A 45 1.76 -4.34 1.29
N GLU A 46 1.41 -3.07 1.18
CA GLU A 46 1.01 -2.28 2.32
C GLU A 46 -0.45 -2.55 2.71
N LEU A 47 -0.66 -2.78 3.99
CA LEU A 47 -1.98 -3.07 4.56
C LEU A 47 -2.34 -2.01 5.58
N ALA A 48 -3.62 -1.67 5.65
CA ALA A 48 -4.18 -0.89 6.74
C ALA A 48 -5.44 -1.61 7.22
N LYS A 49 -5.53 -1.85 8.52
CA LYS A 49 -6.65 -2.58 9.13
C LYS A 49 -6.86 -3.95 8.44
N GLY A 50 -5.76 -4.60 8.07
CA GLY A 50 -5.77 -5.92 7.46
C GLY A 50 -6.17 -5.97 6.01
N LYS A 51 -6.33 -4.84 5.33
CA LYS A 51 -6.71 -4.79 3.91
C LYS A 51 -5.67 -4.05 3.08
N PRO A 52 -5.57 -4.35 1.77
CA PRO A 52 -4.69 -3.61 0.88
C PRO A 52 -4.95 -2.11 0.95
N ASN A 53 -3.90 -1.35 1.24
CA ASN A 53 -4.00 0.10 1.35
C ASN A 53 -2.60 0.69 1.19
N GLY A 54 -2.36 1.39 0.09
CA GLY A 54 -1.04 1.86 -0.28
C GLY A 54 -0.51 1.08 -1.45
N LYS A 55 0.80 0.85 -1.49
CA LYS A 55 1.44 0.21 -2.63
C LYS A 55 1.50 -1.30 -2.48
N GLY A 56 1.30 -2.00 -3.58
CA GLY A 56 1.44 -3.43 -3.57
C GLY A 56 1.18 -4.08 -4.91
N VAL A 57 1.23 -5.41 -4.90
CA VAL A 57 1.08 -6.24 -6.09
C VAL A 57 0.05 -7.31 -5.80
N THR A 58 -0.91 -7.46 -6.71
CA THR A 58 -1.88 -8.55 -6.66
C THR A 58 -1.58 -9.55 -7.77
N HIS A 59 -1.52 -10.82 -7.40
CA HIS A 59 -1.42 -11.93 -8.34
C HIS A 59 -2.79 -12.60 -8.44
N PHE A 60 -3.34 -12.62 -9.64
CA PHE A 60 -4.62 -13.25 -9.92
C PHE A 60 -4.43 -14.71 -10.33
N LYS A 61 -5.45 -15.52 -10.13
CA LYS A 61 -5.37 -16.95 -10.44
C LYS A 61 -5.15 -17.22 -11.91
N ASN A 62 -5.63 -16.34 -12.78
CA ASN A 62 -5.48 -16.52 -14.22
C ASN A 62 -4.10 -16.13 -14.76
N GLY A 63 -3.18 -15.70 -13.86
CA GLY A 63 -1.84 -15.27 -14.24
C GLY A 63 -1.68 -13.78 -14.45
N ASP A 64 -2.76 -13.03 -14.38
CA ASP A 64 -2.68 -11.56 -14.42
C ASP A 64 -2.04 -11.01 -13.14
N ARG A 65 -1.55 -9.78 -13.22
CA ARG A 65 -0.92 -9.12 -12.09
C ARG A 65 -1.28 -7.63 -12.10
N HIS A 66 -1.49 -7.05 -10.94
CA HIS A 66 -1.68 -5.62 -10.80
C HIS A 66 -0.63 -5.05 -9.85
N GLU A 67 0.11 -4.04 -10.29
CA GLU A 67 1.11 -3.35 -9.49
C GLU A 67 0.71 -1.90 -9.37
N GLY A 68 0.46 -1.42 -8.16
CA GLY A 68 0.06 -0.04 -8.01
C GLY A 68 -0.45 0.27 -6.63
N GLN A 69 -1.33 1.26 -6.60
CA GLN A 69 -1.87 1.78 -5.36
C GLN A 69 -3.25 1.21 -5.06
N TYR A 70 -3.51 1.05 -3.78
CA TYR A 70 -4.76 0.49 -3.26
C TYR A 70 -5.33 1.41 -2.19
N LEU A 71 -6.63 1.42 -2.06
CA LEU A 71 -7.34 2.11 -1.01
C LEU A 71 -8.50 1.24 -0.55
N LYS A 72 -8.51 0.91 0.75
CA LYS A 72 -9.58 0.12 1.37
C LYS A 72 -9.87 -1.17 0.61
N GLY A 73 -8.83 -1.85 0.19
CA GLY A 73 -8.94 -3.13 -0.50
C GLY A 73 -9.19 -3.06 -2.01
N MET A 74 -9.24 -1.87 -2.57
CA MET A 74 -9.54 -1.69 -4.00
C MET A 74 -8.39 -1.01 -4.73
N ARG A 75 -8.21 -1.33 -6.00
CA ARG A 75 -7.25 -0.61 -6.84
C ARG A 75 -7.69 0.84 -6.96
N HIS A 76 -6.74 1.75 -6.75
CA HIS A 76 -7.05 3.16 -6.67
C HIS A 76 -5.78 3.96 -6.99
N GLY A 77 -5.92 5.10 -7.67
CA GLY A 77 -4.76 5.87 -8.08
C GLY A 77 -4.03 5.22 -9.24
N HIS A 78 -2.73 5.42 -9.34
CA HIS A 78 -1.96 4.88 -10.45
C HIS A 78 -1.68 3.39 -10.26
N GLY A 79 -1.81 2.63 -11.34
CA GLY A 79 -1.47 1.22 -11.33
C GLY A 79 -1.29 0.65 -12.71
N VAL A 80 -0.51 -0.44 -12.79
CA VAL A 80 -0.25 -1.15 -14.02
C VAL A 80 -0.85 -2.54 -13.90
N TYR A 81 -1.80 -2.85 -14.78
CA TYR A 81 -2.39 -4.18 -14.86
C TYR A 81 -1.71 -4.94 -15.99
N ILE A 82 -1.13 -6.07 -15.67
CA ILE A 82 -0.37 -6.88 -16.61
C ILE A 82 -1.14 -8.17 -16.83
N PHE A 83 -1.61 -8.35 -18.05
CA PHE A 83 -2.35 -9.55 -18.45
C PHE A 83 -1.39 -10.73 -18.59
N SER A 84 -1.91 -11.94 -18.46
CA SER A 84 -1.09 -13.14 -18.51
C SER A 84 -0.37 -13.30 -19.84
N ASP A 85 -0.90 -12.73 -20.92
CA ASP A 85 -0.27 -12.77 -22.24
C ASP A 85 0.82 -11.70 -22.42
N GLY A 86 1.01 -10.83 -21.43
CA GLY A 86 2.02 -9.77 -21.47
C GLY A 86 1.50 -8.40 -21.89
N GLU A 87 0.26 -8.30 -22.35
CA GLU A 87 -0.34 -6.99 -22.57
C GLU A 87 -0.49 -6.26 -21.25
N LYS A 88 -0.59 -4.94 -21.29
CA LYS A 88 -0.74 -4.20 -20.04
C LYS A 88 -1.52 -2.90 -20.23
N TYR A 89 -2.16 -2.50 -19.14
CA TYR A 89 -2.78 -1.19 -19.01
C TYR A 89 -2.03 -0.42 -17.92
N ASP A 90 -1.55 0.77 -18.24
CA ASP A 90 -0.83 1.64 -17.33
C ASP A 90 -1.63 2.93 -17.19
N GLY A 91 -2.25 3.15 -16.05
CA GLY A 91 -3.10 4.31 -15.91
C GLY A 91 -3.74 4.43 -14.54
N ASP A 92 -4.83 5.17 -14.53
CA ASP A 92 -5.53 5.51 -13.31
C ASP A 92 -6.65 4.52 -13.02
N TRP A 93 -6.87 4.33 -11.72
CA TRP A 93 -7.89 3.42 -11.18
C TRP A 93 -8.71 4.14 -10.14
N PHE A 94 -9.98 3.81 -10.08
CA PHE A 94 -10.88 4.33 -9.07
C PHE A 94 -11.87 3.25 -8.69
N GLN A 95 -11.88 2.90 -7.40
CA GLN A 95 -12.79 1.87 -6.86
C GLN A 95 -12.78 0.61 -7.71
N ASP A 96 -11.56 0.10 -7.94
CA ASP A 96 -11.31 -1.18 -8.63
C ASP A 96 -11.57 -1.15 -10.14
N GLN A 97 -11.82 0.01 -10.72
CA GLN A 97 -12.08 0.16 -12.14
C GLN A 97 -11.09 1.11 -12.80
N GLN A 98 -10.78 0.86 -14.07
CA GLN A 98 -10.01 1.80 -14.86
C GLN A 98 -10.75 3.13 -14.93
N HIS A 99 -10.00 4.22 -14.77
CA HIS A 99 -10.58 5.54 -14.66
C HIS A 99 -9.61 6.58 -15.20
N GLY A 100 -10.16 7.69 -15.73
CA GLY A 100 -9.32 8.77 -16.20
C GLY A 100 -8.43 8.38 -17.36
N VAL A 101 -7.14 8.73 -17.27
CA VAL A 101 -6.19 8.56 -18.37
C VAL A 101 -5.35 7.31 -18.14
N GLY A 102 -5.15 6.58 -19.23
CA GLY A 102 -4.28 5.42 -19.20
C GLY A 102 -3.81 5.04 -20.59
N THR A 103 -2.75 4.23 -20.63
CA THR A 103 -2.17 3.75 -21.87
C THR A 103 -2.25 2.24 -21.92
N TYR A 104 -2.74 1.73 -23.02
CA TYR A 104 -2.83 0.28 -23.25
C TYR A 104 -1.71 -0.16 -24.17
N TYR A 105 -0.97 -1.20 -23.78
CA TYR A 105 0.14 -1.75 -24.55
C TYR A 105 -0.26 -3.12 -25.05
N PHE A 106 -0.45 -3.22 -26.36
CA PHE A 106 -0.82 -4.46 -27.01
C PHE A 106 0.40 -5.22 -27.49
N ILE A 107 0.30 -6.52 -27.51
CA ILE A 107 1.31 -7.37 -28.12
C ILE A 107 1.03 -7.44 -29.62
N ASN A 108 2.05 -7.14 -30.40
CA ASN A 108 1.95 -7.27 -31.86
C ASN A 108 2.39 -8.66 -32.27
N ASN A 109 1.41 -9.49 -32.65
CA ASN A 109 1.66 -10.84 -33.11
C ASN A 109 1.70 -10.98 -34.63
N ASN A 110 1.65 -9.89 -35.36
CA ASN A 110 1.68 -9.90 -36.81
C ASN A 110 3.10 -9.91 -37.32
N ARG A 111 3.70 -11.08 -37.31
CA ARG A 111 5.09 -11.22 -37.82
C ARG A 111 5.26 -12.52 -38.50
#